data_a875eddca598503ce9e3e1a6a76c9a97
#
_entry.id   a875eddca598503ce9e3e1a6a76c9a97
#
_cell.length_a   1.000
_cell.length_b   1.000
_cell.length_c   1.000
_cell.angle_alpha   90.00
_cell.angle_beta   90.00
_cell.angle_gamma   90.00
#
_symmetry.space_group_name_H-M   'P 1'
#
loop_
_entity.id
_entity.type
_entity.pdbx_description
1 polymer ?
#
loop_
_entity_poly.entity_id
_entity_poly.type
_entity_poly.pdbx_seq_one_letter_code
_entity_poly.pdbx_strand_id
1 'polypeptide(L)'
;MAIHDIGKAALAVILARTVFSQVPYIGAVAGVASVLGHIFPFYLKFKGGKGFASYFGMTLALNWKLALVIAVLVFAVTLITDYIVLGTTLTVFSVPAYLGIAEHSMLLALILCIATVVIIYKHRMNYVRIYHGTEIGLRSVMKGKHRMK
;
A
#
# COMPACT_ATOMS: atom_id res chain seq x y z
N MET A 1 7.52 5.67 11.96
CA MET A 1 6.70 6.20 10.85
C MET A 1 5.79 5.14 10.23
N ALA A 2 6.28 4.02 9.70
CA ALA A 2 5.43 3.00 9.06
C ALA A 2 4.30 2.45 9.96
N ILE A 3 4.58 2.15 11.22
CA ILE A 3 3.57 1.66 12.19
C ILE A 3 2.43 2.67 12.37
N HIS A 4 2.76 3.96 12.46
CA HIS A 4 1.77 5.01 12.56
C HIS A 4 0.92 5.14 11.29
N ASP A 5 1.53 4.97 10.13
CA ASP A 5 0.83 5.02 8.84
C ASP A 5 -0.11 3.83 8.64
N ILE A 6 0.31 2.64 9.09
CA ILE A 6 -0.54 1.44 9.15
C ILE A 6 -1.71 1.67 10.10
N GLY A 7 -1.43 2.15 11.33
CA GLY A 7 -2.43 2.34 12.37
C GLY A 7 -3.51 3.36 11.99
N LYS A 8 -3.14 4.51 11.42
CA LYS A 8 -4.12 5.53 11.02
C LYS A 8 -5.06 5.05 9.91
N ALA A 9 -4.53 4.31 8.93
CA ALA A 9 -5.36 3.79 7.85
C ALA A 9 -6.28 2.67 8.35
N ALA A 10 -5.79 1.76 9.19
CA ALA A 10 -6.61 0.74 9.82
C ALA A 10 -7.73 1.35 10.69
N LEU A 11 -7.39 2.37 11.49
CA LEU A 11 -8.35 3.08 12.33
C LEU A 11 -9.43 3.77 11.49
N ALA A 12 -9.07 4.43 10.38
CA ALA A 12 -10.02 5.06 9.47
C ALA A 12 -11.04 4.04 8.91
N VAL A 13 -10.57 2.86 8.51
CA VAL A 13 -11.44 1.76 8.04
C VAL A 13 -12.39 1.31 9.14
N ILE A 14 -11.87 1.03 10.35
CA ILE A 14 -12.66 0.54 11.48
C ILE A 14 -13.71 1.57 11.88
N LEU A 15 -13.33 2.83 12.05
CA LEU A 15 -14.27 3.90 12.42
C LEU A 15 -15.36 4.09 11.37
N ALA A 16 -15.00 4.10 10.09
CA ALA A 16 -15.99 4.23 9.03
C ALA A 16 -17.00 3.07 9.04
N ARG A 17 -16.52 1.84 9.23
CA ARG A 17 -17.39 0.64 9.29
C ARG A 17 -18.28 0.62 10.52
N THR A 18 -17.85 1.18 11.63
CA THR A 18 -18.67 1.24 12.86
C THR A 18 -19.70 2.37 12.82
N VAL A 19 -19.32 3.55 12.33
CA VAL A 19 -20.19 4.73 12.30
C VAL A 19 -21.19 4.67 11.14
N PHE A 20 -20.75 4.19 9.98
CA PHE A 20 -21.55 4.16 8.75
C PHE A 20 -21.81 2.73 8.27
N SER A 21 -22.17 1.83 9.18
CA SER A 21 -22.34 0.39 8.93
C SER A 21 -23.35 0.07 7.83
N GLN A 22 -24.28 0.97 7.54
CA GLN A 22 -25.31 0.81 6.49
C GLN A 22 -24.79 1.12 5.08
N VAL A 23 -23.61 1.74 4.95
CA VAL A 23 -23.08 2.14 3.65
C VAL A 23 -22.18 1.04 3.09
N PRO A 24 -22.51 0.44 1.93
CA PRO A 24 -21.69 -0.60 1.35
C PRO A 24 -20.25 -0.10 1.07
N TYR A 25 -19.27 -0.94 1.36
CA TYR A 25 -17.84 -0.70 1.10
C TYR A 25 -17.26 0.58 1.73
N ILE A 26 -17.93 1.18 2.73
CA ILE A 26 -17.47 2.41 3.37
C ILE A 26 -16.06 2.27 3.95
N GLY A 27 -15.70 1.09 4.45
CA GLY A 27 -14.36 0.80 4.94
C GLY A 27 -13.30 0.91 3.83
N ALA A 28 -13.58 0.42 2.63
CA ALA A 28 -12.69 0.55 1.49
C ALA A 28 -12.55 2.02 1.06
N VAL A 29 -13.66 2.76 1.01
CA VAL A 29 -13.65 4.20 0.70
C VAL A 29 -12.80 4.97 1.71
N ALA A 30 -13.01 4.76 3.00
CA ALA A 30 -12.25 5.41 4.07
C ALA A 30 -10.76 5.02 4.03
N GLY A 31 -10.47 3.76 3.75
CA GLY A 31 -9.11 3.27 3.60
C GLY A 31 -8.39 3.92 2.43
N VAL A 32 -9.00 3.96 1.26
CA VAL A 32 -8.47 4.64 0.07
C VAL A 32 -8.27 6.13 0.34
N ALA A 33 -9.24 6.80 0.95
CA ALA A 33 -9.12 8.21 1.34
C ALA A 33 -7.94 8.44 2.30
N SER A 34 -7.72 7.55 3.27
CA SER A 34 -6.56 7.61 4.18
C SER A 34 -5.24 7.44 3.44
N VAL A 35 -5.17 6.52 2.47
CA VAL A 35 -4.00 6.32 1.61
C VAL A 35 -3.69 7.57 0.80
N LEU A 36 -4.71 8.14 0.14
CA LEU A 36 -4.56 9.37 -0.64
C LEU A 36 -4.14 10.56 0.22
N GLY A 37 -4.72 10.71 1.42
CA GLY A 37 -4.34 11.74 2.38
C GLY A 37 -2.90 11.60 2.89
N HIS A 38 -2.38 10.36 3.01
CA HIS A 38 -0.98 10.12 3.31
C HIS A 38 -0.05 10.49 2.14
N ILE A 39 -0.47 10.22 0.91
CA ILE A 39 0.31 10.50 -0.30
C ILE A 39 0.31 12.01 -0.63
N PHE A 40 -0.82 12.68 -0.42
CA PHE A 40 -1.05 14.08 -0.75
C PHE A 40 -1.49 14.92 0.47
N PRO A 41 -0.71 14.98 1.56
CA PRO A 41 -1.09 15.75 2.73
C PRO A 41 -1.04 17.25 2.42
N PHE A 42 -2.16 17.95 2.62
CA PHE A 42 -2.26 19.39 2.32
C PHE A 42 -1.28 20.23 3.15
N TYR A 43 -1.04 19.84 4.42
CA TYR A 43 -0.13 20.55 5.33
C TYR A 43 1.37 20.39 4.96
N LEU A 44 1.71 19.44 4.09
CA LEU A 44 3.07 19.26 3.53
C LEU A 44 3.15 19.67 2.06
N LYS A 45 2.30 20.58 1.60
CA LYS A 45 2.24 21.03 0.20
C LYS A 45 2.10 19.86 -0.77
N PHE A 46 1.29 18.86 -0.41
CA PHE A 46 1.03 17.63 -1.18
C PHE A 46 2.26 16.74 -1.42
N LYS A 47 3.31 16.87 -0.60
CA LYS A 47 4.53 16.06 -0.66
C LYS A 47 4.56 15.03 0.47
N GLY A 48 3.74 14.01 0.38
CA GLY A 48 3.69 12.91 1.33
C GLY A 48 4.52 11.70 0.93
N GLY A 49 4.26 10.58 1.60
CA GLY A 49 4.89 9.30 1.33
C GLY A 49 4.43 8.62 0.04
N LYS A 50 4.81 7.37 -0.13
CA LYS A 50 4.44 6.55 -1.31
C LYS A 50 3.14 5.77 -1.11
N GLY A 51 2.60 5.73 0.12
CA GLY A 51 1.29 5.16 0.44
C GLY A 51 1.28 3.68 0.80
N PHE A 52 2.35 2.93 0.63
CA PHE A 52 2.35 1.49 0.84
C PHE A 52 1.99 1.08 2.29
N ALA A 53 2.57 1.73 3.30
CA ALA A 53 2.28 1.43 4.70
C ALA A 53 0.79 1.67 5.04
N SER A 54 0.23 2.79 4.57
CA SER A 54 -1.21 3.08 4.74
C SER A 54 -2.08 2.09 3.96
N TYR A 55 -1.67 1.68 2.76
CA TYR A 55 -2.37 0.67 1.97
C TYR A 55 -2.39 -0.70 2.67
N PHE A 56 -1.27 -1.09 3.26
CA PHE A 56 -1.18 -2.30 4.08
C PHE A 56 -2.10 -2.22 5.31
N GLY A 57 -2.13 -1.07 6.00
CA GLY A 57 -3.04 -0.83 7.14
C GLY A 57 -4.51 -0.92 6.75
N MET A 58 -4.89 -0.36 5.60
CA MET A 58 -6.23 -0.52 5.02
C MET A 58 -6.55 -2.00 4.77
N THR A 59 -5.66 -2.72 4.12
CA THR A 59 -5.84 -4.15 3.83
C THR A 59 -5.97 -4.98 5.11
N LEU A 60 -5.18 -4.67 6.14
CA LEU A 60 -5.24 -5.33 7.46
C LEU A 60 -6.61 -5.18 8.11
N ALA A 61 -7.21 -3.99 8.05
CA ALA A 61 -8.53 -3.73 8.61
C ALA A 61 -9.69 -4.26 7.74
N LEU A 62 -9.50 -4.34 6.43
CA LEU A 62 -10.49 -4.93 5.51
C LEU A 62 -10.50 -6.47 5.60
N ASN A 63 -9.33 -7.09 5.55
CA ASN A 63 -9.15 -8.53 5.61
C ASN A 63 -7.76 -8.86 6.19
N TRP A 64 -7.71 -9.16 7.49
CA TRP A 64 -6.45 -9.44 8.18
C TRP A 64 -5.73 -10.71 7.68
N LYS A 65 -6.49 -11.73 7.22
CA LYS A 65 -5.92 -12.95 6.66
C LYS A 65 -5.20 -12.67 5.35
N LEU A 66 -5.82 -11.88 4.49
CA LEU A 66 -5.19 -11.41 3.25
C LEU A 66 -3.95 -10.58 3.55
N ALA A 67 -4.00 -9.69 4.54
CA ALA A 67 -2.85 -8.89 4.94
C ALA A 67 -1.65 -9.74 5.40
N LEU A 68 -1.89 -10.82 6.15
CA LEU A 68 -0.83 -11.76 6.54
C LEU A 68 -0.20 -12.44 5.32
N VAL A 69 -1.01 -12.93 4.39
CA VAL A 69 -0.51 -13.54 3.14
C VAL A 69 0.33 -12.54 2.35
N ILE A 70 -0.17 -11.30 2.23
CA ILE A 70 0.55 -10.21 1.56
C ILE A 70 1.89 -9.89 2.26
N ALA A 71 1.92 -9.84 3.59
CA ALA A 71 3.15 -9.58 4.34
C ALA A 71 4.23 -10.63 4.03
N VAL A 72 3.85 -11.91 4.04
CA VAL A 72 4.75 -13.01 3.67
C VAL A 72 5.21 -12.89 2.22
N LEU A 73 4.30 -12.57 1.31
CA LEU A 73 4.59 -12.44 -0.11
C LEU A 73 5.53 -11.27 -0.39
N VAL A 74 5.29 -10.10 0.21
CA VAL A 74 6.19 -8.93 0.10
C VAL A 74 7.58 -9.26 0.62
N PHE A 75 7.65 -9.93 1.78
CA PHE A 75 8.92 -10.35 2.36
C PHE A 75 9.68 -11.32 1.43
N ALA A 76 9.01 -12.36 0.92
CA ALA A 76 9.60 -13.33 0.01
C ALA A 76 10.08 -12.67 -1.30
N VAL A 77 9.25 -11.85 -1.93
CA VAL A 77 9.62 -11.12 -3.16
C VAL A 77 10.80 -10.20 -2.91
N THR A 78 10.82 -9.49 -1.78
CA THR A 78 11.93 -8.59 -1.43
C THR A 78 13.24 -9.36 -1.20
N LEU A 79 13.19 -10.53 -0.57
CA LEU A 79 14.39 -11.38 -0.39
C LEU A 79 14.92 -11.93 -1.71
N ILE A 80 14.03 -12.30 -2.63
CA ILE A 80 14.41 -12.87 -3.93
C ILE A 80 14.95 -11.78 -4.86
N THR A 81 14.22 -10.68 -4.98
CA THR A 81 14.50 -9.61 -5.97
C THR A 81 15.41 -8.51 -5.46
N ASP A 82 15.58 -8.41 -4.14
CA ASP A 82 16.26 -7.31 -3.43
C ASP A 82 15.49 -5.98 -3.40
N TYR A 83 14.32 -5.89 -4.06
CA TYR A 83 13.57 -4.63 -4.20
C TYR A 83 12.17 -4.72 -3.58
N ILE A 84 11.94 -3.95 -2.50
CA ILE A 84 10.63 -3.88 -1.82
C ILE A 84 9.53 -3.37 -2.74
N VAL A 85 9.86 -2.52 -3.70
CA VAL A 85 8.88 -1.95 -4.64
C VAL A 85 8.18 -3.02 -5.49
N LEU A 86 8.85 -4.12 -5.79
CA LEU A 86 8.23 -5.23 -6.54
C LEU A 86 7.19 -5.96 -5.70
N GLY A 87 7.46 -6.15 -4.40
CA GLY A 87 6.46 -6.64 -3.45
C GLY A 87 5.27 -5.69 -3.31
N THR A 88 5.53 -4.38 -3.24
CA THR A 88 4.48 -3.36 -3.24
C THR A 88 3.61 -3.45 -4.49
N THR A 89 4.22 -3.58 -5.67
CA THR A 89 3.51 -3.71 -6.95
C THR A 89 2.58 -4.91 -6.94
N LEU A 90 3.09 -6.07 -6.54
CA LEU A 90 2.25 -7.27 -6.40
C LEU A 90 1.07 -7.05 -5.46
N THR A 91 1.30 -6.42 -4.31
CA THR A 91 0.26 -6.14 -3.32
C THR A 91 -0.87 -5.29 -3.90
N VAL A 92 -0.54 -4.16 -4.52
CA VAL A 92 -1.55 -3.20 -4.99
C VAL A 92 -2.39 -3.73 -6.16
N PHE A 93 -1.92 -4.74 -6.87
CA PHE A 93 -2.72 -5.47 -7.86
C PHE A 93 -3.49 -6.65 -7.27
N SER A 94 -2.89 -7.40 -6.35
CA SER A 94 -3.51 -8.60 -5.76
C SER A 94 -4.70 -8.27 -4.87
N VAL A 95 -4.63 -7.18 -4.09
CA VAL A 95 -5.70 -6.83 -3.14
C VAL A 95 -7.02 -6.48 -3.82
N PRO A 96 -7.08 -5.58 -4.83
CA PRO A 96 -8.32 -5.31 -5.55
C PRO A 96 -8.87 -6.54 -6.27
N ALA A 97 -7.99 -7.33 -6.89
CA ALA A 97 -8.39 -8.55 -7.59
C ALA A 97 -8.99 -9.57 -6.63
N TYR A 98 -8.31 -9.85 -5.52
CA TYR A 98 -8.79 -10.83 -4.54
C TYR A 98 -10.10 -10.38 -3.89
N LEU A 99 -10.17 -9.15 -3.36
CA LEU A 99 -11.36 -8.66 -2.68
C LEU A 99 -12.54 -8.47 -3.65
N GLY A 100 -12.28 -8.02 -4.87
CA GLY A 100 -13.31 -7.91 -5.89
C GLY A 100 -13.95 -9.25 -6.27
N ILE A 101 -13.13 -10.30 -6.35
CA ILE A 101 -13.62 -11.67 -6.62
C ILE A 101 -14.30 -12.26 -5.39
N ALA A 102 -13.68 -12.15 -4.22
CA ALA A 102 -14.19 -12.73 -2.97
C ALA A 102 -15.55 -12.15 -2.56
N GLU A 103 -15.74 -10.86 -2.77
CA GLU A 103 -16.99 -10.14 -2.46
C GLU A 103 -17.95 -10.06 -3.68
N HIS A 104 -17.60 -10.67 -4.80
CA HIS A 104 -18.35 -10.61 -6.07
C HIS A 104 -18.73 -9.16 -6.45
N SER A 105 -17.82 -8.21 -6.21
CA SER A 105 -18.07 -6.77 -6.37
C SER A 105 -17.01 -6.08 -7.23
N MET A 106 -17.40 -5.76 -8.44
CA MET A 106 -16.61 -4.91 -9.34
C MET A 106 -16.44 -3.50 -8.74
N LEU A 107 -17.47 -2.98 -8.06
CA LEU A 107 -17.39 -1.66 -7.42
C LEU A 107 -16.30 -1.60 -6.35
N LEU A 108 -16.19 -2.62 -5.50
CA LEU A 108 -15.13 -2.71 -4.50
C LEU A 108 -13.75 -2.74 -5.16
N ALA A 109 -13.58 -3.56 -6.21
CA ALA A 109 -12.32 -3.60 -6.95
C ALA A 109 -11.95 -2.23 -7.55
N LEU A 110 -12.91 -1.52 -8.14
CA LEU A 110 -12.69 -0.19 -8.72
C LEU A 110 -12.31 0.85 -7.65
N ILE A 111 -12.95 0.85 -6.49
CA ILE A 111 -12.59 1.73 -5.36
C ILE A 111 -11.12 1.50 -4.97
N LEU A 112 -10.70 0.25 -4.80
CA LEU A 112 -9.34 -0.09 -4.41
C LEU A 112 -8.32 0.22 -5.51
N CYS A 113 -8.70 0.10 -6.78
CA CYS A 113 -7.85 0.44 -7.93
C CYS A 113 -7.46 1.92 -7.97
N ILE A 114 -8.25 2.83 -7.38
CA ILE A 114 -7.88 4.25 -7.26
C ILE A 114 -6.55 4.39 -6.51
N ALA A 115 -6.42 3.74 -5.36
CA ALA A 115 -5.17 3.73 -4.60
C ALA A 115 -4.04 3.03 -5.36
N THR A 116 -4.34 1.94 -6.07
CA THR A 116 -3.37 1.22 -6.90
C THR A 116 -2.71 2.14 -7.92
N VAL A 117 -3.51 2.86 -8.72
CA VAL A 117 -3.00 3.77 -9.76
C VAL A 117 -2.08 4.84 -9.16
N VAL A 118 -2.50 5.45 -8.05
CA VAL A 118 -1.73 6.51 -7.41
C VAL A 118 -0.42 5.98 -6.82
N ILE A 119 -0.45 4.81 -6.17
CA ILE A 119 0.76 4.18 -5.61
C ILE A 119 1.75 3.82 -6.71
N ILE A 120 1.30 3.22 -7.81
CA ILE A 120 2.16 2.90 -8.96
C ILE A 120 2.80 4.18 -9.53
N TYR A 121 2.01 5.23 -9.71
CA TYR A 121 2.53 6.52 -10.15
C TYR A 121 3.62 7.07 -9.20
N LYS A 122 3.42 6.97 -7.89
CA LYS A 122 4.42 7.40 -6.88
C LYS A 122 5.70 6.56 -6.89
N HIS A 123 5.63 5.32 -7.33
CA HIS A 123 6.78 4.42 -7.44
C HIS A 123 7.49 4.48 -8.80
N ARG A 124 7.03 5.29 -9.77
CA ARG A 124 7.59 5.34 -11.12
C ARG A 124 9.12 5.53 -11.14
N MET A 125 9.65 6.39 -10.26
CA MET A 125 11.10 6.61 -10.19
C MET A 125 11.87 5.42 -9.62
N ASN A 126 11.24 4.59 -8.78
CA ASN A 126 11.85 3.34 -8.32
C ASN A 126 11.98 2.35 -9.48
N TYR A 127 10.98 2.23 -10.36
CA TYR A 127 11.07 1.37 -11.54
C TYR A 127 12.15 1.84 -12.50
N VAL A 128 12.26 3.15 -12.74
CA VAL A 128 13.34 3.72 -13.57
C VAL A 128 14.71 3.39 -12.95
N ARG A 129 14.86 3.54 -11.63
CA ARG A 129 16.12 3.20 -10.94
C ARG A 129 16.44 1.71 -10.97
N ILE A 130 15.43 0.83 -10.90
CA ILE A 130 15.62 -0.61 -11.06
C ILE A 130 16.13 -0.91 -12.48
N TYR A 131 15.51 -0.32 -13.49
CA TYR A 131 15.93 -0.49 -14.89
C TYR A 131 17.39 -0.05 -15.14
N HIS A 132 17.82 1.04 -14.50
CA HIS A 132 19.20 1.52 -14.58
C HIS A 132 20.17 0.87 -13.57
N GLY A 133 19.70 -0.07 -12.75
CA GLY A 133 20.51 -0.73 -11.73
C GLY A 133 20.95 0.17 -10.57
N THR A 134 20.28 1.30 -10.36
CA THR A 134 20.61 2.31 -9.33
C THR A 134 19.65 2.31 -8.15
N GLU A 135 18.65 1.45 -8.13
CA GLU A 135 17.76 1.33 -6.99
C GLU A 135 18.45 0.67 -5.80
N ILE A 136 18.20 1.21 -4.61
CA ILE A 136 18.80 0.70 -3.37
C ILE A 136 18.06 -0.59 -2.96
N GLY A 137 18.78 -1.72 -3.00
CA GLY A 137 18.27 -3.00 -2.58
C GLY A 137 18.38 -3.24 -1.08
N LEU A 138 17.58 -4.17 -0.56
CA LEU A 138 17.59 -4.57 0.84
C LEU A 138 18.99 -5.05 1.28
N ARG A 139 19.67 -5.83 0.45
CA ARG A 139 21.01 -6.34 0.74
C ARG A 139 22.05 -5.23 0.84
N SER A 140 21.89 -4.17 0.06
CA SER A 140 22.77 -2.99 0.14
C SER A 140 22.58 -2.25 1.44
N VAL A 141 21.35 -2.10 1.91
CA VAL A 141 21.02 -1.51 3.21
C VAL A 141 21.59 -2.33 4.35
N MET A 142 21.41 -3.66 4.32
CA MET A 142 21.93 -4.57 5.36
C MET A 142 23.46 -4.60 5.44
N LYS A 143 24.15 -4.42 4.31
CA LYS A 143 25.62 -4.37 4.25
C LYS A 143 26.22 -3.01 4.60
N GLY A 144 25.41 -2.06 5.05
CA GLY A 144 25.87 -0.71 5.42
C GLY A 144 26.44 0.11 4.24
N LYS A 145 26.23 -0.33 3.00
CA LYS A 145 26.66 0.38 1.78
C LYS A 145 25.80 1.61 1.46
N HIS A 146 25.01 2.09 2.42
CA HIS A 146 24.24 3.32 2.30
C HIS A 146 25.15 4.52 2.55
N ARG A 147 26.32 4.56 1.93
CA ARG A 147 27.18 5.74 1.94
C ARG A 147 27.05 6.47 0.62
N MET A 148 26.33 7.56 0.73
CA MET A 148 26.50 8.82 0.00
C MET A 148 27.09 8.72 -1.43
N LYS A 149 26.23 8.94 -2.41
CA LYS A 149 26.57 9.81 -3.55
C LYS A 149 25.40 10.75 -3.84
#